data_067acf8a8fb2f9a637483b2aa86bf9a3
#
_entry.id   067acf8a8fb2f9a637483b2aa86bf9a3
#
_cell.length_a   1.000
_cell.length_b   1.000
_cell.length_c   1.000
_cell.angle_alpha   90.00
_cell.angle_beta   90.00
_cell.angle_gamma   90.00
#
_symmetry.space_group_name_H-M   'P 1'
#
loop_
_entity.id
_entity.type
_entity.pdbx_description
1 polymer ?
#
loop_
_entity_poly.entity_id
_entity_poly.type
_entity_poly.pdbx_seq_one_letter_code
_entity_poly.pdbx_strand_id
1 'polypeptide(L)'
;VLEQLQQENERYSRLESELATAKSLAETKAGEAAIIRSKQAKVIEEYERQIAVLRKAVTEEMAKYKEEAEAARAEGRMLATENAFLRQDLAEEALRMNQLKAKARVEEEPPITPRKTKVLPFRDGFNDDEILAASPSKSGKSKQKTPTVSGKKRRRTSQGSPTPLRRTPHAELPDIEAAAEGVDETMFDAGDGPITAELIQKDTHQSLQMVKRILNHRTFPNNKTDLEVMAELAFPSEPDRTLSSILLEETAKLDLDNYAVEHIYAIVSLWSRALKEKFYQPIPLFLEITRYILAVDPPSVMSLIDRLLPILQDSGDVNGIPRFRHSPVSRQNFGQIRQTPSSEIEPLVDSTEALGVLYHIACRSLNVDRDLEQFWRHIRYDFVLMMLNCSQRITDIKLTLSLLMTSVRGDSFGSIQETEQDQNANENYIVDRVANLMSETPQPDEGQPPYSRAEICDLRLEALSFLMSVAFNPIVPASTRGSLVIASHPTALARLIRAMHDELDALYAFSPERGMHASLVNNLMRLIYSVIRRHPQEVDLQSKLYRVAGGKQKFLVVLTRLAFSEGLVLEADIEDETVEMAHEILDDAVNPEEAEALLEAFPHAKWEDTEMKE
;
A
#
# COMPACT_ATOMS: atom_id res chain seq x y z
N VAL A 1 41.36 75.72 30.36
CA VAL A 1 40.05 76.26 29.96
C VAL A 1 40.02 76.48 28.43
N LEU A 2 41.04 77.15 27.82
CA LEU A 2 41.09 77.39 26.37
C LEU A 2 41.20 76.07 25.58
N GLU A 3 42.04 75.08 25.99
CA GLU A 3 42.15 73.77 25.38
C GLU A 3 40.85 72.95 25.50
N GLN A 4 40.15 73.04 26.60
CA GLN A 4 38.86 72.38 26.79
C GLN A 4 37.77 72.97 25.85
N LEU A 5 37.75 74.29 25.68
CA LEU A 5 36.86 74.93 24.75
C LEU A 5 37.17 74.59 23.26
N GLN A 6 38.43 74.45 22.91
CA GLN A 6 38.80 74.00 21.57
C GLN A 6 38.38 72.55 21.31
N GLN A 7 38.55 71.67 22.31
CA GLN A 7 38.18 70.25 22.22
C GLN A 7 36.65 70.07 22.15
N GLU A 8 35.86 70.89 22.86
CA GLU A 8 34.42 70.91 22.74
C GLU A 8 33.96 71.42 21.38
N ASN A 9 34.58 72.46 20.85
CA ASN A 9 34.23 73.00 19.53
C ASN A 9 34.53 72.02 18.39
N GLU A 10 35.60 71.26 18.48
CA GLU A 10 35.94 70.15 17.55
C GLU A 10 34.89 69.02 17.64
N ARG A 11 34.41 68.69 18.86
CA ARG A 11 33.32 67.73 19.04
C ARG A 11 31.99 68.22 18.41
N TYR A 12 31.61 69.47 18.63
CA TYR A 12 30.44 70.03 17.99
C TYR A 12 30.52 70.02 16.45
N SER A 13 31.67 70.36 15.89
CA SER A 13 31.90 70.32 14.45
C SER A 13 31.78 68.88 13.86
N ARG A 14 32.26 67.86 14.59
CA ARG A 14 32.11 66.43 14.20
C ARG A 14 30.63 66.00 14.27
N LEU A 15 29.93 66.31 15.35
CA LEU A 15 28.52 66.01 15.50
C LEU A 15 27.63 66.69 14.46
N GLU A 16 27.97 67.94 14.05
CA GLU A 16 27.25 68.60 12.98
C GLU A 16 27.47 67.94 11.62
N SER A 17 28.70 67.45 11.35
CA SER A 17 29.01 66.72 10.11
C SER A 17 28.35 65.35 10.08
N GLU A 18 28.31 64.59 11.20
CA GLU A 18 27.61 63.32 11.33
C GLU A 18 26.11 63.48 11.19
N LEU A 19 25.54 64.54 11.76
CA LEU A 19 24.12 64.86 11.63
C LEU A 19 23.74 65.23 10.19
N ALA A 20 24.60 65.97 9.48
CA ALA A 20 24.38 66.28 8.06
C ALA A 20 24.46 65.04 7.17
N THR A 21 25.42 64.13 7.42
CA THR A 21 25.54 62.88 6.68
C THR A 21 24.38 61.94 6.99
N ALA A 22 23.91 61.85 8.26
CA ALA A 22 22.77 61.04 8.63
C ALA A 22 21.46 61.57 8.00
N LYS A 23 21.28 62.86 7.93
CA LYS A 23 20.11 63.48 7.24
C LYS A 23 20.12 63.18 5.74
N SER A 24 21.25 63.33 5.09
CA SER A 24 21.35 63.05 3.66
C SER A 24 21.10 61.56 3.35
N LEU A 25 21.60 60.66 4.19
CA LEU A 25 21.32 59.23 4.09
C LEU A 25 19.84 58.90 4.32
N ALA A 26 19.20 59.54 5.30
CA ALA A 26 17.76 59.38 5.55
C ALA A 26 16.89 59.86 4.39
N GLU A 27 17.26 61.01 3.76
CA GLU A 27 16.58 61.53 2.58
C GLU A 27 16.72 60.60 1.35
N THR A 28 17.93 60.03 1.13
CA THR A 28 18.14 59.07 0.03
C THR A 28 17.33 57.79 0.24
N LYS A 29 17.37 57.22 1.44
CA LYS A 29 16.56 56.02 1.77
C LYS A 29 15.04 56.30 1.71
N ALA A 30 14.59 57.47 2.10
CA ALA A 30 13.19 57.86 1.95
C ALA A 30 12.78 57.94 0.46
N GLY A 31 13.69 58.45 -0.40
CA GLY A 31 13.50 58.49 -1.84
C GLY A 31 13.43 57.07 -2.47
N GLU A 32 14.34 56.20 -2.08
CA GLU A 32 14.34 54.78 -2.53
C GLU A 32 13.05 54.07 -2.11
N ALA A 33 12.62 54.20 -0.84
CA ALA A 33 11.37 53.65 -0.35
C ALA A 33 10.13 54.15 -1.10
N ALA A 34 10.13 55.43 -1.50
CA ALA A 34 9.04 56.00 -2.30
C ALA A 34 9.00 55.40 -3.72
N ILE A 35 10.17 55.19 -4.35
CA ILE A 35 10.27 54.55 -5.66
C ILE A 35 9.81 53.08 -5.60
N ILE A 36 10.23 52.34 -4.58
CA ILE A 36 9.82 50.94 -4.37
C ILE A 36 8.30 50.84 -4.20
N ARG A 37 7.70 51.69 -3.34
CA ARG A 37 6.23 51.73 -3.16
C ARG A 37 5.49 52.06 -4.47
N SER A 38 6.02 52.98 -5.27
CA SER A 38 5.43 53.28 -6.57
C SER A 38 5.51 52.11 -7.56
N LYS A 39 6.63 51.37 -7.58
CA LYS A 39 6.78 50.17 -8.39
C LYS A 39 5.83 49.08 -7.92
N GLN A 40 5.75 48.82 -6.63
CA GLN A 40 4.82 47.83 -6.05
C GLN A 40 3.35 48.15 -6.39
N ALA A 41 2.95 49.43 -6.29
CA ALA A 41 1.59 49.83 -6.65
C ALA A 41 1.27 49.53 -8.13
N LYS A 42 2.22 49.73 -9.04
CA LYS A 42 2.04 49.41 -10.47
C LYS A 42 1.94 47.91 -10.71
N VAL A 43 2.74 47.11 -10.02
CA VAL A 43 2.72 45.65 -10.12
C VAL A 43 1.39 45.11 -9.58
N ILE A 44 0.91 45.60 -8.45
CA ILE A 44 -0.41 45.22 -7.90
C ILE A 44 -1.52 45.55 -8.90
N GLU A 45 -1.53 46.75 -9.48
CA GLU A 45 -2.54 47.14 -10.48
C GLU A 45 -2.51 46.21 -11.72
N GLU A 46 -1.33 45.80 -12.15
CA GLU A 46 -1.18 44.85 -13.28
C GLU A 46 -1.71 43.46 -12.93
N TYR A 47 -1.39 42.93 -11.75
CA TYR A 47 -1.95 41.66 -11.29
C TYR A 47 -3.46 41.70 -11.11
N GLU A 48 -4.00 42.79 -10.59
CA GLU A 48 -5.46 42.94 -10.49
C GLU A 48 -6.13 42.91 -11.88
N ARG A 49 -5.50 43.52 -12.90
CA ARG A 49 -5.96 43.42 -14.29
C ARG A 49 -5.90 41.99 -14.81
N GLN A 50 -4.81 41.28 -14.58
CA GLN A 50 -4.66 39.87 -15.01
C GLN A 50 -5.68 38.97 -14.32
N ILE A 51 -5.88 39.14 -13.02
CA ILE A 51 -6.90 38.39 -12.27
C ILE A 51 -8.32 38.69 -12.81
N ALA A 52 -8.61 39.94 -13.15
CA ALA A 52 -9.91 40.31 -13.72
C ALA A 52 -10.14 39.65 -15.10
N VAL A 53 -9.09 39.56 -15.94
CA VAL A 53 -9.14 38.88 -17.24
C VAL A 53 -9.34 37.38 -17.08
N LEU A 54 -8.57 36.77 -16.18
CA LEU A 54 -8.69 35.34 -15.89
C LEU A 54 -10.06 34.97 -15.31
N ARG A 55 -10.58 35.74 -14.38
CA ARG A 55 -11.94 35.55 -13.84
C ARG A 55 -12.99 35.62 -14.94
N LYS A 56 -12.86 36.56 -15.87
CA LYS A 56 -13.77 36.70 -16.99
C LYS A 56 -13.67 35.46 -17.93
N ALA A 57 -12.46 35.00 -18.26
CA ALA A 57 -12.26 33.81 -19.08
C ALA A 57 -12.86 32.57 -18.42
N VAL A 58 -12.64 32.37 -17.14
CA VAL A 58 -13.21 31.22 -16.39
C VAL A 58 -14.74 31.29 -16.36
N THR A 59 -15.35 32.48 -16.17
CA THR A 59 -16.80 32.58 -16.21
C THR A 59 -17.39 32.31 -17.60
N GLU A 60 -16.71 32.71 -18.65
CA GLU A 60 -17.10 32.39 -20.04
C GLU A 60 -16.98 30.89 -20.36
N GLU A 61 -15.91 30.24 -19.92
CA GLU A 61 -15.76 28.79 -20.07
C GLU A 61 -16.81 28.01 -19.27
N MET A 62 -17.06 28.39 -18.02
CA MET A 62 -18.11 27.78 -17.20
C MET A 62 -19.51 27.93 -17.84
N ALA A 63 -19.78 29.08 -18.47
CA ALA A 63 -21.03 29.28 -19.21
C ALA A 63 -21.14 28.33 -20.43
N LYS A 64 -20.06 28.15 -21.19
CA LYS A 64 -20.00 27.19 -22.32
C LYS A 64 -20.19 25.76 -21.85
N TYR A 65 -19.49 25.32 -20.82
CA TYR A 65 -19.65 23.96 -20.28
C TYR A 65 -21.07 23.70 -19.76
N LYS A 66 -21.70 24.72 -19.19
CA LYS A 66 -23.09 24.61 -18.74
C LYS A 66 -24.04 24.45 -19.92
N GLU A 67 -23.86 25.20 -20.99
CA GLU A 67 -24.65 25.10 -22.23
C GLU A 67 -24.46 23.73 -22.91
N GLU A 68 -23.22 23.25 -23.01
CA GLU A 68 -22.92 21.91 -23.54
C GLU A 68 -23.55 20.80 -22.70
N ALA A 69 -23.49 20.92 -21.37
CA ALA A 69 -24.12 19.95 -20.47
C ALA A 69 -25.66 19.96 -20.57
N GLU A 70 -26.28 21.11 -20.78
CA GLU A 70 -27.73 21.22 -21.01
C GLU A 70 -28.12 20.66 -22.40
N ALA A 71 -27.32 20.89 -23.42
CA ALA A 71 -27.51 20.32 -24.77
C ALA A 71 -27.39 18.79 -24.74
N ALA A 72 -26.36 18.24 -24.07
CA ALA A 72 -26.17 16.81 -23.91
C ALA A 72 -27.32 16.14 -23.12
N ARG A 73 -27.84 16.83 -22.10
CA ARG A 73 -29.03 16.36 -21.35
C ARG A 73 -30.30 16.38 -22.21
N ALA A 74 -30.47 17.37 -23.08
CA ALA A 74 -31.61 17.44 -23.99
C ALA A 74 -31.55 16.32 -25.05
N GLU A 75 -30.36 16.05 -25.63
CA GLU A 75 -30.12 14.93 -26.53
C GLU A 75 -30.36 13.58 -25.85
N GLY A 76 -29.88 13.42 -24.61
CA GLY A 76 -30.12 12.23 -23.81
C GLY A 76 -31.61 11.95 -23.55
N ARG A 77 -32.44 13.00 -23.36
CA ARG A 77 -33.90 12.87 -23.23
C ARG A 77 -34.54 12.45 -24.54
N MET A 78 -34.12 13.04 -25.67
CA MET A 78 -34.63 12.64 -27.01
C MET A 78 -34.32 11.19 -27.30
N LEU A 79 -33.08 10.75 -27.07
CA LEU A 79 -32.67 9.34 -27.24
C LEU A 79 -33.41 8.39 -26.30
N ALA A 80 -33.73 8.83 -25.11
CA ALA A 80 -34.52 8.03 -24.14
C ALA A 80 -35.98 7.84 -24.62
N THR A 81 -36.59 8.87 -25.22
CA THR A 81 -37.94 8.78 -25.78
C THR A 81 -37.96 7.90 -27.02
N GLU A 82 -37.00 8.05 -27.95
CA GLU A 82 -36.84 7.20 -29.11
C GLU A 82 -36.64 5.72 -28.74
N ASN A 83 -35.79 5.45 -27.76
CA ASN A 83 -35.63 4.09 -27.22
C ASN A 83 -36.91 3.52 -26.61
N ALA A 84 -37.75 4.36 -25.99
CA ALA A 84 -39.03 3.92 -25.47
C ALA A 84 -40.00 3.51 -26.57
N PHE A 85 -40.07 4.29 -27.64
CA PHE A 85 -40.87 3.96 -28.85
C PHE A 85 -40.41 2.67 -29.54
N LEU A 86 -39.08 2.54 -29.77
CA LEU A 86 -38.52 1.32 -30.39
C LEU A 86 -38.77 0.06 -29.53
N ARG A 87 -38.78 0.18 -28.22
CA ARG A 87 -39.14 -0.94 -27.33
C ARG A 87 -40.60 -1.31 -27.41
N GLN A 88 -41.47 -0.33 -27.58
CA GLN A 88 -42.90 -0.57 -27.74
C GLN A 88 -43.17 -1.27 -29.08
N ASP A 89 -42.55 -0.82 -30.18
CA ASP A 89 -42.69 -1.45 -31.50
C ASP A 89 -42.19 -2.91 -31.46
N LEU A 90 -41.03 -3.17 -30.88
CA LEU A 90 -40.51 -4.54 -30.71
C LEU A 90 -41.43 -5.42 -29.86
N ALA A 91 -42.09 -4.87 -28.84
CA ALA A 91 -43.05 -5.61 -28.05
C ALA A 91 -44.32 -5.96 -28.84
N GLU A 92 -44.79 -5.03 -29.69
CA GLU A 92 -45.95 -5.28 -30.59
C GLU A 92 -45.63 -6.32 -31.66
N GLU A 93 -44.42 -6.24 -32.29
CA GLU A 93 -43.99 -7.26 -33.25
C GLU A 93 -43.82 -8.64 -32.59
N ALA A 94 -43.28 -8.71 -31.39
CA ALA A 94 -43.17 -9.95 -30.65
C ALA A 94 -44.56 -10.56 -30.32
N LEU A 95 -45.57 -9.74 -29.99
CA LEU A 95 -46.96 -10.19 -29.81
C LEU A 95 -47.58 -10.69 -31.12
N ARG A 96 -47.36 -9.99 -32.27
CA ARG A 96 -47.79 -10.44 -33.61
C ARG A 96 -47.15 -11.76 -34.00
N MET A 97 -45.84 -11.90 -33.78
CA MET A 97 -45.10 -13.14 -34.04
C MET A 97 -45.59 -14.32 -33.16
N ASN A 98 -45.89 -14.07 -31.91
CA ASN A 98 -46.46 -15.08 -31.04
C ASN A 98 -47.88 -15.48 -31.43
N GLN A 99 -48.72 -14.55 -31.88
CA GLN A 99 -50.05 -14.85 -32.41
C GLN A 99 -49.99 -15.64 -33.75
N LEU A 100 -49.03 -15.34 -34.64
CA LEU A 100 -48.76 -16.10 -35.85
C LEU A 100 -48.25 -17.50 -35.55
N LYS A 101 -47.32 -17.66 -34.60
CA LYS A 101 -46.86 -18.96 -34.15
C LYS A 101 -47.98 -19.80 -33.47
N ALA A 102 -48.87 -19.15 -32.72
CA ALA A 102 -50.04 -19.83 -32.15
C ALA A 102 -51.02 -20.29 -33.21
N LYS A 103 -51.26 -19.52 -34.29
CA LYS A 103 -52.09 -19.93 -35.45
C LYS A 103 -51.43 -21.05 -36.27
N ALA A 104 -50.10 -21.01 -36.48
CA ALA A 104 -49.37 -22.05 -37.19
C ALA A 104 -49.30 -23.39 -36.43
N ARG A 105 -49.44 -23.37 -35.11
CA ARG A 105 -49.43 -24.58 -34.25
C ARG A 105 -50.76 -25.35 -34.25
N VAL A 106 -51.78 -24.80 -34.86
CA VAL A 106 -53.10 -25.45 -34.93
C VAL A 106 -53.22 -26.31 -36.23
N GLU A 107 -52.29 -26.22 -37.18
CA GLU A 107 -52.42 -26.87 -38.51
C GLU A 107 -51.40 -27.97 -38.83
N GLU A 108 -50.42 -28.34 -38.01
CA GLU A 108 -49.48 -29.43 -38.37
C GLU A 108 -49.04 -30.29 -37.17
N GLU A 109 -49.42 -31.56 -37.17
CA GLU A 109 -48.77 -32.70 -36.55
C GLU A 109 -47.85 -33.42 -37.58
N PRO A 110 -46.83 -34.25 -37.13
CA PRO A 110 -45.48 -34.23 -37.67
C PRO A 110 -45.17 -35.34 -38.67
N PRO A 111 -43.95 -35.39 -39.26
CA PRO A 111 -43.07 -36.51 -38.97
C PRO A 111 -41.55 -36.17 -38.81
N ILE A 112 -40.94 -37.04 -38.08
CA ILE A 112 -39.56 -37.22 -37.63
C ILE A 112 -38.60 -37.39 -38.80
N THR A 113 -37.42 -36.67 -38.77
CA THR A 113 -36.11 -37.24 -39.14
C THR A 113 -34.93 -36.31 -38.75
N PRO A 114 -33.73 -36.86 -38.50
CA PRO A 114 -32.63 -36.14 -37.88
C PRO A 114 -31.68 -35.48 -38.90
N ARG A 115 -31.12 -34.30 -38.57
CA ARG A 115 -30.05 -33.70 -39.37
C ARG A 115 -28.90 -33.10 -38.56
N LYS A 116 -27.80 -33.79 -38.69
CA LYS A 116 -26.37 -33.44 -38.77
C LYS A 116 -25.96 -32.00 -38.47
N THR A 117 -25.11 -31.90 -37.46
CA THR A 117 -24.18 -30.82 -37.13
C THR A 117 -23.23 -30.54 -38.29
N LYS A 118 -23.11 -29.28 -38.70
CA LYS A 118 -22.00 -28.78 -39.51
C LYS A 118 -21.11 -27.90 -38.64
N VAL A 119 -19.91 -28.39 -38.46
CA VAL A 119 -18.75 -27.68 -37.97
C VAL A 119 -18.25 -26.75 -39.05
N LEU A 120 -17.99 -25.49 -38.74
CA LEU A 120 -17.27 -24.55 -39.61
C LEU A 120 -15.90 -24.24 -38.99
N PRO A 121 -14.89 -24.07 -39.84
CA PRO A 121 -13.50 -24.18 -39.43
C PRO A 121 -12.90 -22.87 -38.88
N PHE A 122 -11.97 -23.04 -37.99
CA PHE A 122 -10.98 -22.08 -37.53
C PHE A 122 -10.26 -21.40 -38.70
N ARG A 123 -10.04 -20.10 -38.57
CA ARG A 123 -9.07 -19.38 -39.41
C ARG A 123 -8.17 -18.54 -38.50
N ASP A 124 -6.93 -19.01 -38.38
CA ASP A 124 -5.80 -18.25 -37.93
C ASP A 124 -5.47 -17.13 -38.92
N GLY A 125 -5.04 -16.00 -38.40
CA GLY A 125 -4.54 -14.92 -39.22
C GLY A 125 -3.85 -13.86 -38.38
N PHE A 126 -2.60 -14.13 -38.05
CA PHE A 126 -1.62 -13.10 -37.68
C PHE A 126 -1.39 -12.18 -38.86
N ASN A 127 -1.38 -10.87 -38.65
CA ASN A 127 -0.51 -9.94 -39.35
C ASN A 127 -0.14 -8.78 -38.41
N ASP A 128 1.15 -8.66 -38.23
CA ASP A 128 1.85 -7.45 -37.78
C ASP A 128 1.54 -6.31 -38.77
N ASP A 129 1.36 -5.10 -38.25
CA ASP A 129 2.10 -3.90 -38.55
C ASP A 129 1.33 -2.62 -38.16
N GLU A 130 2.14 -1.67 -37.66
CA GLU A 130 1.94 -0.23 -37.57
C GLU A 130 1.12 0.38 -36.42
N ILE A 131 1.93 0.80 -35.47
CA ILE A 131 1.63 1.86 -34.50
C ILE A 131 1.53 3.20 -35.24
N LEU A 132 0.36 3.80 -35.26
CA LEU A 132 0.21 5.24 -35.49
C LEU A 132 -0.80 5.82 -34.51
N ALA A 133 -0.32 6.81 -33.76
CA ALA A 133 -1.08 7.61 -32.83
C ALA A 133 -2.20 8.36 -33.52
N ALA A 134 -3.43 8.26 -33.02
CA ALA A 134 -4.51 9.17 -33.35
C ALA A 134 -5.44 9.39 -32.16
N SER A 135 -5.71 10.64 -31.91
CA SER A 135 -6.60 11.24 -30.92
C SER A 135 -8.06 10.78 -31.04
N PRO A 136 -8.90 11.02 -30.02
CA PRO A 136 -10.16 10.33 -29.83
C PRO A 136 -11.31 10.96 -30.59
N SER A 137 -12.10 10.14 -31.25
CA SER A 137 -13.45 10.55 -31.64
C SER A 137 -14.42 9.38 -31.71
N LYS A 138 -15.49 9.55 -30.94
CA LYS A 138 -16.88 9.10 -31.11
C LYS A 138 -17.25 7.61 -31.02
N SER A 139 -17.86 7.33 -29.85
CA SER A 139 -19.18 6.68 -29.66
C SER A 139 -19.53 5.42 -30.47
N GLY A 140 -19.52 4.30 -29.78
CA GLY A 140 -20.30 3.10 -30.13
C GLY A 140 -21.15 2.67 -28.94
N LYS A 141 -22.46 2.71 -29.11
CA LYS A 141 -23.47 2.37 -28.09
C LYS A 141 -23.47 0.88 -27.80
N SER A 142 -23.32 0.47 -26.56
CA SER A 142 -23.82 -0.83 -26.10
C SER A 142 -24.94 -0.63 -25.08
N LYS A 143 -26.06 -1.27 -25.35
CA LYS A 143 -27.30 -1.21 -24.55
C LYS A 143 -27.17 -2.07 -23.30
N GLN A 144 -27.28 -1.50 -22.12
CA GLN A 144 -27.57 -2.25 -20.89
C GLN A 144 -29.03 -2.07 -20.51
N LYS A 145 -29.71 -3.21 -20.29
CA LYS A 145 -31.09 -3.29 -19.80
C LYS A 145 -31.10 -3.20 -18.28
N THR A 146 -31.82 -2.24 -17.73
CA THR A 146 -32.19 -2.21 -16.32
C THR A 146 -33.61 -2.77 -16.14
N PRO A 147 -33.88 -3.62 -15.13
CA PRO A 147 -35.24 -4.01 -14.79
C PRO A 147 -35.84 -3.02 -13.79
N THR A 148 -37.02 -2.52 -14.14
CA THR A 148 -37.92 -1.75 -13.28
C THR A 148 -38.62 -2.66 -12.28
N VAL A 149 -38.55 -2.34 -11.00
CA VAL A 149 -39.42 -2.90 -9.98
C VAL A 149 -40.31 -1.80 -9.41
N SER A 150 -41.59 -2.04 -9.53
CA SER A 150 -42.70 -1.20 -9.09
C SER A 150 -42.77 -1.04 -7.58
N GLY A 151 -43.08 0.17 -7.13
CA GLY A 151 -43.22 0.52 -5.74
C GLY A 151 -44.50 -0.05 -5.06
N LYS A 152 -44.38 -0.28 -3.76
CA LYS A 152 -45.49 -0.28 -2.81
C LYS A 152 -45.12 0.56 -1.60
N LYS A 153 -45.88 1.66 -1.43
CA LYS A 153 -45.98 2.45 -0.20
C LYS A 153 -46.48 1.59 0.97
N ARG A 154 -45.85 1.67 2.14
CA ARG A 154 -46.54 1.60 3.43
C ARG A 154 -45.71 2.21 4.57
N ARG A 155 -46.22 3.35 5.07
CA ARG A 155 -46.58 3.72 6.45
C ARG A 155 -45.48 3.76 7.53
N ARG A 156 -45.30 4.98 8.01
CA ARG A 156 -44.68 5.41 9.27
C ARG A 156 -45.23 4.65 10.49
N THR A 157 -44.36 4.28 11.41
CA THR A 157 -44.61 4.40 12.85
C THR A 157 -43.29 4.80 13.54
N SER A 158 -43.47 5.66 14.51
CA SER A 158 -42.48 6.40 15.28
C SER A 158 -42.02 5.65 16.53
N GLN A 159 -40.90 6.13 17.05
CA GLN A 159 -40.43 6.09 18.43
C GLN A 159 -39.63 4.89 18.92
N GLY A 160 -38.43 5.24 19.43
CA GLY A 160 -37.60 4.41 20.31
C GLY A 160 -36.25 5.07 20.55
N SER A 161 -36.12 5.83 21.63
CA SER A 161 -34.91 6.51 22.10
C SER A 161 -33.81 5.54 22.51
N PRO A 162 -32.52 5.97 22.52
CA PRO A 162 -31.39 5.10 22.80
C PRO A 162 -31.18 4.90 24.30
N THR A 163 -30.92 3.66 24.69
CA THR A 163 -30.48 3.29 26.02
C THR A 163 -28.94 3.38 26.12
N PRO A 164 -28.39 3.80 27.28
CA PRO A 164 -26.97 4.07 27.40
C PRO A 164 -26.12 2.81 27.61
N LEU A 165 -24.92 2.82 27.00
CA LEU A 165 -23.88 1.83 27.17
C LEU A 165 -23.41 1.75 28.63
N ARG A 166 -23.54 0.57 29.20
CA ARG A 166 -23.06 0.17 30.52
C ARG A 166 -21.55 -0.09 30.43
N ARG A 167 -20.75 0.74 31.11
CA ARG A 167 -19.33 0.50 31.36
C ARG A 167 -19.18 -0.76 32.21
N THR A 168 -18.36 -1.70 31.74
CA THR A 168 -17.84 -2.78 32.57
C THR A 168 -16.59 -2.30 33.33
N PRO A 169 -16.41 -2.70 34.59
CA PRO A 169 -15.31 -2.22 35.42
C PRO A 169 -13.98 -2.92 35.09
N HIS A 170 -12.92 -2.13 35.19
CA HIS A 170 -11.51 -2.54 35.22
C HIS A 170 -11.30 -3.75 36.15
N ALA A 171 -10.66 -4.80 35.63
CA ALA A 171 -10.04 -5.82 36.43
C ALA A 171 -8.62 -5.34 36.81
N GLU A 172 -8.41 -5.21 38.10
CA GLU A 172 -7.12 -4.91 38.68
C GLU A 172 -6.14 -6.08 38.51
N LEU A 173 -4.91 -5.75 38.11
CA LEU A 173 -3.77 -6.66 38.10
C LEU A 173 -3.29 -6.83 39.56
N PRO A 174 -2.95 -8.03 40.02
CA PRO A 174 -2.33 -8.19 41.33
C PRO A 174 -0.83 -7.82 41.25
N ASP A 175 -0.44 -6.93 42.15
CA ASP A 175 0.95 -6.60 42.49
C ASP A 175 1.72 -7.85 42.93
N ILE A 176 2.86 -8.09 42.29
CA ILE A 176 3.85 -9.04 42.82
C ILE A 176 4.90 -8.22 43.56
N GLU A 177 4.78 -8.22 44.91
CA GLU A 177 5.81 -7.73 45.80
C GLU A 177 7.08 -8.59 45.71
N ALA A 178 8.20 -7.89 45.59
CA ALA A 178 9.54 -8.45 45.68
C ALA A 178 9.84 -8.93 47.13
N ALA A 179 10.21 -10.19 47.26
CA ALA A 179 10.91 -10.68 48.46
C ALA A 179 12.35 -11.05 48.05
N ALA A 180 13.26 -10.17 48.40
CA ALA A 180 14.68 -10.46 48.46
C ALA A 180 15.01 -10.91 49.87
N GLU A 181 15.64 -12.07 50.00
CA GLU A 181 16.48 -12.57 51.12
C GLU A 181 16.93 -13.97 50.70
N GLY A 182 18.17 -14.33 50.70
CA GLY A 182 19.33 -14.28 51.49
C GLY A 182 20.32 -15.25 50.88
N VAL A 183 21.50 -14.75 50.60
CA VAL A 183 22.66 -15.55 50.19
C VAL A 183 23.10 -16.41 51.39
N ASP A 184 23.19 -17.72 51.21
CA ASP A 184 24.04 -18.56 52.05
C ASP A 184 24.89 -19.49 51.19
N GLU A 185 26.19 -19.23 51.23
CA GLU A 185 27.24 -20.07 50.67
C GLU A 185 27.44 -21.30 51.55
N THR A 186 27.18 -22.50 51.04
CA THR A 186 27.82 -23.71 51.56
C THR A 186 28.30 -24.61 50.43
N MET A 187 29.60 -24.68 50.41
CA MET A 187 30.55 -25.65 49.87
C MET A 187 30.03 -27.01 49.40
N PHE A 188 30.58 -27.38 48.25
CA PHE A 188 30.82 -28.67 47.61
C PHE A 188 30.68 -29.90 48.53
N ASP A 189 29.81 -30.81 48.09
CA ASP A 189 30.11 -32.22 48.20
C ASP A 189 29.65 -32.95 46.89
N ALA A 190 30.57 -33.75 46.35
CA ALA A 190 30.37 -34.56 45.14
C ALA A 190 29.59 -35.82 45.53
N GLY A 191 28.32 -35.86 45.14
CA GLY A 191 27.44 -37.02 45.27
C GLY A 191 26.71 -37.27 43.97
N ASP A 192 27.21 -38.26 43.20
CA ASP A 192 26.62 -38.81 41.99
C ASP A 192 25.33 -39.58 42.34
N GLY A 193 24.14 -39.10 41.92
CA GLY A 193 22.82 -39.78 41.98
C GLY A 193 21.74 -38.87 42.60
N PRO A 194 20.59 -38.80 42.37
CA PRO A 194 19.43 -39.00 41.57
C PRO A 194 18.87 -37.73 40.82
N ILE A 195 19.67 -36.69 40.66
CA ILE A 195 19.21 -35.41 40.01
C ILE A 195 18.79 -35.62 38.56
N THR A 196 19.40 -36.58 37.86
CA THR A 196 19.06 -36.95 36.47
C THR A 196 17.68 -37.60 36.33
N ALA A 197 17.24 -38.40 37.29
CA ALA A 197 15.95 -39.10 37.21
C ALA A 197 14.75 -38.15 37.43
N GLU A 198 14.86 -37.13 38.33
CA GLU A 198 13.84 -36.14 38.56
C GLU A 198 13.73 -35.13 37.40
N LEU A 199 14.86 -34.76 36.78
CA LEU A 199 14.86 -33.91 35.58
C LEU A 199 14.22 -34.64 34.42
N ILE A 200 14.58 -35.88 34.17
CA ILE A 200 13.98 -36.71 33.08
C ILE A 200 12.48 -36.94 33.32
N GLN A 201 12.04 -37.16 34.56
CA GLN A 201 10.62 -37.29 34.89
C GLN A 201 9.86 -35.97 34.69
N LYS A 202 10.47 -34.83 35.00
CA LYS A 202 9.88 -33.51 34.79
C LYS A 202 9.75 -33.17 33.31
N ASP A 203 10.78 -33.46 32.52
CA ASP A 203 10.76 -33.24 31.08
C ASP A 203 9.74 -34.14 30.37
N THR A 204 9.68 -35.43 30.72
CA THR A 204 8.66 -36.35 30.16
C THR A 204 7.24 -35.97 30.57
N HIS A 205 7.03 -35.40 31.76
CA HIS A 205 5.71 -34.93 32.18
C HIS A 205 5.32 -33.65 31.44
N GLN A 206 6.25 -32.75 31.13
CA GLN A 206 5.99 -31.55 30.34
C GLN A 206 5.66 -31.92 28.89
N SER A 207 6.41 -32.84 28.28
CA SER A 207 6.17 -33.33 26.93
C SER A 207 4.79 -34.01 26.81
N LEU A 208 4.40 -34.83 27.80
CA LEU A 208 3.05 -35.42 27.84
C LEU A 208 1.93 -34.39 28.01
N GLN A 209 2.15 -33.34 28.82
CA GLN A 209 1.19 -32.25 28.94
C GLN A 209 1.04 -31.49 27.61
N MET A 210 2.13 -31.30 26.90
CA MET A 210 2.14 -30.66 25.59
C MET A 210 1.33 -31.46 24.56
N VAL A 211 1.59 -32.77 24.43
CA VAL A 211 0.81 -33.69 23.59
C VAL A 211 -0.69 -33.58 23.92
N LYS A 212 -1.02 -33.63 25.23
CA LYS A 212 -2.40 -33.51 25.69
C LYS A 212 -3.04 -32.17 25.32
N ARG A 213 -2.27 -31.06 25.34
CA ARG A 213 -2.77 -29.74 24.93
C ARG A 213 -3.03 -29.71 23.42
N ILE A 214 -2.10 -30.21 22.60
CA ILE A 214 -2.26 -30.28 21.14
C ILE A 214 -3.51 -31.11 20.77
N LEU A 215 -3.65 -32.31 21.31
CA LEU A 215 -4.75 -33.23 21.01
C LEU A 215 -6.13 -32.73 21.50
N ASN A 216 -6.19 -31.87 22.53
CA ASN A 216 -7.42 -31.27 23.04
C ASN A 216 -7.65 -29.86 22.53
N HIS A 217 -6.84 -29.37 21.59
CA HIS A 217 -7.03 -28.05 21.01
C HIS A 217 -8.37 -27.97 20.26
N ARG A 218 -8.93 -26.77 20.21
CA ARG A 218 -10.24 -26.46 19.61
C ARG A 218 -10.15 -25.19 18.82
N THR A 219 -10.11 -25.28 17.54
CA THR A 219 -10.10 -24.13 16.62
C THR A 219 -11.45 -23.45 16.53
N PHE A 220 -12.52 -24.23 16.43
CA PHE A 220 -13.86 -23.69 16.29
C PHE A 220 -14.57 -23.56 17.63
N PRO A 221 -15.46 -22.55 17.83
CA PRO A 221 -16.20 -22.35 19.06
C PRO A 221 -17.27 -23.42 19.33
N ASN A 222 -17.31 -24.47 18.55
CA ASN A 222 -18.07 -25.69 18.80
C ASN A 222 -17.35 -26.51 19.89
N ASN A 223 -18.07 -27.30 20.66
CA ASN A 223 -17.51 -28.11 21.74
C ASN A 223 -16.60 -29.27 21.26
N LYS A 224 -16.34 -29.41 19.96
CA LYS A 224 -15.52 -30.46 19.37
C LYS A 224 -14.05 -30.10 19.39
N THR A 225 -13.20 -31.07 19.65
CA THR A 225 -11.75 -30.94 19.46
C THR A 225 -11.39 -30.98 17.98
N ASP A 226 -10.20 -30.48 17.63
CA ASP A 226 -9.74 -30.49 16.25
C ASP A 226 -9.66 -31.90 15.68
N LEU A 227 -9.27 -32.89 16.49
CA LEU A 227 -9.31 -34.30 16.12
C LEU A 227 -10.72 -34.80 15.82
N GLU A 228 -11.73 -34.38 16.60
CA GLU A 228 -13.12 -34.74 16.34
C GLU A 228 -13.63 -34.10 15.05
N VAL A 229 -13.23 -32.86 14.74
CA VAL A 229 -13.53 -32.22 13.45
C VAL A 229 -12.84 -32.95 12.30
N MET A 230 -11.58 -33.33 12.45
CA MET A 230 -10.87 -34.15 11.45
C MET A 230 -11.45 -35.53 11.24
N ALA A 231 -12.16 -36.09 12.25
CA ALA A 231 -12.83 -37.38 12.14
C ALA A 231 -14.07 -37.33 11.23
N GLU A 232 -14.60 -36.14 10.98
CA GLU A 232 -15.73 -35.90 10.07
C GLU A 232 -15.28 -35.61 8.63
N LEU A 233 -13.98 -35.43 8.40
CA LEU A 233 -13.39 -35.10 7.11
C LEU A 233 -12.58 -36.28 6.55
N ALA A 234 -12.72 -36.51 5.25
CA ALA A 234 -11.93 -37.48 4.50
C ALA A 234 -11.51 -36.90 3.15
N PHE A 235 -10.40 -37.33 2.63
CA PHE A 235 -9.96 -36.94 1.29
C PHE A 235 -10.90 -37.46 0.20
N PRO A 236 -11.19 -36.70 -0.85
CA PRO A 236 -11.98 -37.19 -1.98
C PRO A 236 -11.44 -38.43 -2.63
N SER A 237 -10.11 -38.59 -2.64
CA SER A 237 -9.42 -39.79 -3.18
C SER A 237 -9.48 -41.01 -2.25
N GLU A 238 -9.79 -40.85 -0.95
CA GLU A 238 -9.77 -41.89 0.06
C GLU A 238 -10.91 -41.69 1.08
N PRO A 239 -12.19 -41.82 0.68
CA PRO A 239 -13.34 -41.47 1.49
C PRO A 239 -13.54 -42.37 2.72
N ASP A 240 -12.96 -43.55 2.71
CA ASP A 240 -13.07 -44.54 3.81
C ASP A 240 -12.13 -44.26 4.98
N ARG A 241 -11.13 -43.36 4.81
CA ARG A 241 -10.19 -42.95 5.85
C ARG A 241 -10.34 -41.51 6.25
N THR A 242 -10.64 -41.27 7.52
CA THR A 242 -10.74 -39.92 8.06
C THR A 242 -9.38 -39.25 8.26
N LEU A 243 -9.33 -37.90 8.20
CA LEU A 243 -8.09 -37.17 8.42
C LEU A 243 -7.51 -37.42 9.81
N SER A 244 -8.34 -37.57 10.83
CA SER A 244 -7.89 -37.92 12.19
C SER A 244 -7.23 -39.31 12.26
N SER A 245 -7.74 -40.30 11.53
CA SER A 245 -7.14 -41.64 11.51
C SER A 245 -5.75 -41.62 10.87
N ILE A 246 -5.59 -40.88 9.77
CA ILE A 246 -4.28 -40.72 9.10
C ILE A 246 -3.30 -39.99 10.03
N LEU A 247 -3.72 -38.88 10.65
CA LEU A 247 -2.90 -38.10 11.56
C LEU A 247 -2.44 -38.92 12.76
N LEU A 248 -3.36 -39.66 13.40
CA LEU A 248 -3.03 -40.51 14.54
C LEU A 248 -2.11 -41.68 14.17
N GLU A 249 -2.26 -42.24 12.97
CA GLU A 249 -1.35 -43.31 12.48
C GLU A 249 0.07 -42.78 12.24
N GLU A 250 0.21 -41.58 11.69
CA GLU A 250 1.51 -40.91 11.50
C GLU A 250 2.15 -40.50 12.83
N THR A 251 1.35 -40.03 13.79
CA THR A 251 1.85 -39.48 15.05
C THR A 251 2.00 -40.54 16.17
N ALA A 252 1.39 -41.73 16.04
CA ALA A 252 1.42 -42.77 17.07
C ALA A 252 2.81 -43.38 17.36
N LYS A 253 3.78 -43.18 16.48
CA LYS A 253 5.17 -43.70 16.58
C LYS A 253 6.17 -42.63 16.96
N LEU A 254 5.73 -41.41 17.27
CA LEU A 254 6.59 -40.26 17.50
C LEU A 254 7.18 -40.29 18.91
N ASP A 255 8.43 -39.83 19.02
CA ASP A 255 9.07 -39.57 20.31
C ASP A 255 8.44 -38.32 20.96
N LEU A 256 8.26 -38.38 22.28
CA LEU A 256 7.64 -37.33 23.04
C LEU A 256 8.42 -36.01 22.98
N ASP A 257 9.74 -36.06 22.87
CA ASP A 257 10.62 -34.89 22.92
C ASP A 257 10.53 -34.02 21.65
N ASN A 258 10.21 -34.64 20.50
CA ASN A 258 10.05 -33.95 19.20
C ASN A 258 8.61 -33.93 18.72
N TYR A 259 7.64 -34.25 19.58
CA TYR A 259 6.26 -34.45 19.17
C TYR A 259 5.65 -33.23 18.47
N ALA A 260 5.94 -32.02 18.94
CA ALA A 260 5.41 -30.79 18.36
C ALA A 260 5.85 -30.58 16.89
N VAL A 261 7.15 -30.81 16.60
CA VAL A 261 7.71 -30.69 15.25
C VAL A 261 7.14 -31.74 14.32
N GLU A 262 7.16 -32.98 14.76
CA GLU A 262 6.67 -34.09 13.97
C GLU A 262 5.16 -34.03 13.73
N HIS A 263 4.41 -33.53 14.71
CA HIS A 263 2.99 -33.26 14.56
C HIS A 263 2.74 -32.19 13.47
N ILE A 264 3.54 -31.09 13.45
CA ILE A 264 3.47 -30.12 12.37
C ILE A 264 3.80 -30.78 11.02
N TYR A 265 4.78 -31.68 10.96
CA TYR A 265 5.12 -32.39 9.70
C TYR A 265 3.97 -33.27 9.21
N ALA A 266 3.29 -33.97 10.12
CA ALA A 266 2.11 -34.74 9.78
C ALA A 266 0.98 -33.83 9.26
N ILE A 267 0.72 -32.70 9.92
CA ILE A 267 -0.24 -31.69 9.45
C ILE A 267 0.16 -31.16 8.07
N VAL A 268 1.42 -30.81 7.84
CA VAL A 268 1.92 -30.31 6.54
C VAL A 268 1.76 -31.36 5.44
N SER A 269 1.95 -32.64 5.75
CA SER A 269 1.70 -33.74 4.81
C SER A 269 0.23 -33.79 4.37
N LEU A 270 -0.71 -33.75 5.32
CA LEU A 270 -2.15 -33.67 5.07
C LEU A 270 -2.54 -32.40 4.29
N TRP A 271 -1.95 -31.28 4.67
CA TRP A 271 -2.19 -29.98 4.03
C TRP A 271 -1.72 -29.96 2.57
N SER A 272 -0.50 -30.49 2.31
CA SER A 272 0.00 -30.62 0.94
C SER A 272 -0.91 -31.47 0.06
N ARG A 273 -1.47 -32.57 0.62
CA ARG A 273 -2.43 -33.40 -0.08
C ARG A 273 -3.75 -32.67 -0.32
N ALA A 274 -4.24 -31.93 0.69
CA ALA A 274 -5.47 -31.13 0.59
C ALA A 274 -5.40 -30.09 -0.53
N LEU A 275 -4.28 -29.36 -0.64
CA LEU A 275 -4.05 -28.40 -1.73
C LEU A 275 -3.99 -29.06 -3.10
N LYS A 276 -3.32 -30.22 -3.22
CA LYS A 276 -3.22 -30.99 -4.49
C LYS A 276 -4.58 -31.51 -4.96
N GLU A 277 -5.41 -31.98 -4.04
CA GLU A 277 -6.75 -32.49 -4.33
C GLU A 277 -7.80 -31.36 -4.41
N LYS A 278 -7.42 -30.10 -4.17
CA LYS A 278 -8.31 -28.93 -4.06
C LYS A 278 -9.40 -29.13 -3.01
N PHE A 279 -9.08 -29.84 -1.95
CA PHE A 279 -9.94 -30.05 -0.80
C PHE A 279 -9.60 -29.03 0.29
N TYR A 280 -10.23 -27.86 0.22
CA TYR A 280 -9.86 -26.71 1.05
C TYR A 280 -10.49 -26.68 2.43
N GLN A 281 -11.49 -27.53 2.68
CA GLN A 281 -12.25 -27.55 3.94
C GLN A 281 -11.38 -27.69 5.20
N PRO A 282 -10.29 -28.49 5.25
CA PRO A 282 -9.46 -28.62 6.44
C PRO A 282 -8.38 -27.53 6.59
N ILE A 283 -8.15 -26.69 5.59
CA ILE A 283 -7.03 -25.72 5.60
C ILE A 283 -7.11 -24.72 6.78
N PRO A 284 -8.25 -24.11 7.12
CA PRO A 284 -8.34 -23.24 8.29
C PRO A 284 -7.94 -23.94 9.58
N LEU A 285 -8.30 -25.21 9.70
CA LEU A 285 -7.94 -26.04 10.84
C LEU A 285 -6.44 -26.29 10.92
N PHE A 286 -5.80 -26.65 9.80
CA PHE A 286 -4.35 -26.87 9.73
C PHE A 286 -3.55 -25.60 10.07
N LEU A 287 -3.99 -24.45 9.57
CA LEU A 287 -3.40 -23.16 9.90
C LEU A 287 -3.44 -22.87 11.39
N GLU A 288 -4.60 -23.07 12.01
CA GLU A 288 -4.80 -22.73 13.41
C GLU A 288 -4.06 -23.68 14.36
N ILE A 289 -4.06 -24.98 14.07
CA ILE A 289 -3.26 -25.96 14.81
C ILE A 289 -1.77 -25.59 14.73
N THR A 290 -1.28 -25.25 13.53
CA THR A 290 0.12 -24.85 13.32
C THR A 290 0.44 -23.60 14.13
N ARG A 291 -0.42 -22.58 14.09
CA ARG A 291 -0.29 -21.34 14.88
C ARG A 291 -0.26 -21.63 16.37
N TYR A 292 -1.16 -22.49 16.83
CA TYR A 292 -1.22 -22.89 18.24
C TYR A 292 0.06 -23.57 18.70
N ILE A 293 0.58 -24.53 17.94
CA ILE A 293 1.82 -25.24 18.29
C ILE A 293 3.00 -24.26 18.31
N LEU A 294 3.11 -23.38 17.31
CA LEU A 294 4.13 -22.34 17.26
C LEU A 294 4.07 -21.38 18.46
N ALA A 295 2.89 -21.13 19.02
CA ALA A 295 2.71 -20.25 20.17
C ALA A 295 3.04 -20.92 21.49
N VAL A 296 2.69 -22.21 21.67
CA VAL A 296 2.79 -22.92 22.94
C VAL A 296 4.16 -23.57 23.16
N ASP A 297 4.70 -24.21 22.15
CA ASP A 297 6.02 -24.83 22.17
C ASP A 297 6.77 -24.48 20.89
N PRO A 298 7.54 -23.38 20.95
CA PRO A 298 8.24 -22.90 19.78
C PRO A 298 9.39 -23.84 19.40
N PRO A 299 9.18 -24.76 18.46
CA PRO A 299 10.26 -25.57 17.95
C PRO A 299 11.35 -24.69 17.33
N SER A 300 12.55 -25.24 17.17
CA SER A 300 13.58 -24.55 16.40
C SER A 300 13.03 -24.16 15.03
N VAL A 301 13.12 -22.87 14.71
CA VAL A 301 12.63 -22.34 13.42
C VAL A 301 13.23 -23.11 12.24
N MET A 302 14.52 -23.45 12.35
CA MET A 302 15.24 -24.21 11.32
C MET A 302 14.58 -25.56 10.97
N SER A 303 13.99 -26.24 11.95
CA SER A 303 13.35 -27.54 11.69
C SER A 303 12.05 -27.41 10.85
N LEU A 304 11.43 -26.23 10.83
CA LEU A 304 10.15 -26.02 10.17
C LEU A 304 10.26 -25.39 8.78
N ILE A 305 11.33 -24.64 8.50
CA ILE A 305 11.50 -23.82 7.30
C ILE A 305 11.25 -24.63 6.03
N ASP A 306 11.96 -25.74 5.86
CA ASP A 306 11.98 -26.49 4.60
C ASP A 306 10.62 -27.05 4.18
N ARG A 307 9.76 -27.39 5.14
CA ARG A 307 8.47 -28.03 4.87
C ARG A 307 7.27 -27.09 5.01
N LEU A 308 7.30 -26.20 6.00
CA LEU A 308 6.16 -25.36 6.32
C LEU A 308 6.08 -24.12 5.40
N LEU A 309 7.21 -23.47 5.08
CA LEU A 309 7.19 -22.28 4.26
C LEU A 309 6.61 -22.49 2.85
N PRO A 310 6.98 -23.56 2.12
CA PRO A 310 6.37 -23.81 0.81
C PRO A 310 4.86 -23.95 0.87
N ILE A 311 4.33 -24.68 1.86
CA ILE A 311 2.89 -24.93 1.97
C ILE A 311 2.09 -23.68 2.34
N LEU A 312 2.67 -22.78 3.15
CA LEU A 312 2.07 -21.49 3.47
C LEU A 312 2.00 -20.59 2.23
N GLN A 313 3.07 -20.57 1.42
CA GLN A 313 3.09 -19.82 0.16
C GLN A 313 2.08 -20.41 -0.84
N ASP A 314 2.02 -21.74 -0.99
CA ASP A 314 1.05 -22.41 -1.84
C ASP A 314 -0.40 -22.14 -1.40
N SER A 315 -0.64 -22.00 -0.09
CA SER A 315 -1.95 -21.58 0.43
C SER A 315 -2.29 -20.13 0.08
N GLY A 316 -1.31 -19.23 0.14
CA GLY A 316 -1.46 -17.86 -0.34
C GLY A 316 -1.74 -17.78 -1.85
N ASP A 317 -1.13 -18.65 -2.63
CA ASP A 317 -1.31 -18.74 -4.08
C ASP A 317 -2.74 -19.09 -4.50
N VAL A 318 -3.49 -19.84 -3.68
CA VAL A 318 -4.87 -20.27 -3.99
C VAL A 318 -5.74 -19.09 -4.39
N ASN A 319 -5.70 -18.00 -3.63
CA ASN A 319 -6.44 -16.77 -3.91
C ASN A 319 -5.57 -15.66 -4.53
N GLY A 320 -4.26 -15.68 -4.29
CA GLY A 320 -3.32 -14.71 -4.82
C GLY A 320 -3.21 -14.75 -6.34
N ILE A 321 -3.10 -15.95 -6.92
CA ILE A 321 -3.01 -16.13 -8.38
C ILE A 321 -4.29 -15.67 -9.12
N PRO A 322 -5.51 -16.05 -8.71
CA PRO A 322 -6.74 -15.51 -9.30
C PRO A 322 -6.77 -13.98 -9.28
N ARG A 323 -6.49 -13.35 -8.14
CA ARG A 323 -6.44 -11.88 -8.04
C ARG A 323 -5.40 -11.28 -8.98
N PHE A 324 -4.21 -11.84 -9.06
CA PHE A 324 -3.16 -11.36 -9.94
C PHE A 324 -3.54 -11.46 -11.43
N ARG A 325 -4.32 -12.48 -11.84
CA ARG A 325 -4.81 -12.60 -13.23
C ARG A 325 -5.70 -11.46 -13.64
N HIS A 326 -6.45 -10.87 -12.71
CA HIS A 326 -7.30 -9.70 -12.94
C HIS A 326 -6.58 -8.37 -12.78
N SER A 327 -5.29 -8.39 -12.43
CA SER A 327 -4.43 -7.22 -12.31
C SER A 327 -4.21 -6.52 -13.66
N PRO A 328 -4.05 -5.18 -13.68
CA PRO A 328 -3.72 -4.42 -14.88
C PRO A 328 -2.39 -4.81 -15.54
N VAL A 329 -1.46 -5.40 -14.78
CA VAL A 329 -0.15 -5.86 -15.28
C VAL A 329 -0.19 -7.29 -15.83
N SER A 330 -1.29 -8.01 -15.63
CA SER A 330 -1.48 -9.36 -16.18
C SER A 330 -1.61 -9.31 -17.70
N ARG A 331 -0.97 -10.26 -18.40
CA ARG A 331 -1.09 -10.39 -19.86
C ARG A 331 -2.54 -10.59 -20.33
N GLN A 332 -3.38 -11.20 -19.50
CA GLN A 332 -4.79 -11.46 -19.82
C GLN A 332 -5.67 -10.21 -19.68
N ASN A 333 -5.24 -9.22 -18.88
CA ASN A 333 -6.06 -8.08 -18.52
C ASN A 333 -5.31 -6.73 -18.68
N PHE A 334 -4.30 -6.70 -19.54
CA PHE A 334 -3.36 -5.59 -19.69
C PHE A 334 -4.07 -4.22 -19.76
N GLY A 335 -3.70 -3.34 -18.85
CA GLY A 335 -4.20 -1.96 -18.78
C GLY A 335 -5.64 -1.80 -18.27
N GLN A 336 -6.36 -2.89 -17.96
CA GLN A 336 -7.72 -2.80 -17.42
C GLN A 336 -7.74 -3.06 -15.91
N ILE A 337 -8.41 -2.19 -15.19
CA ILE A 337 -8.68 -2.39 -13.75
C ILE A 337 -9.97 -3.22 -13.65
N ARG A 338 -9.86 -4.44 -13.11
CA ARG A 338 -10.99 -5.34 -12.89
C ARG A 338 -10.97 -5.90 -11.49
N GLN A 339 -12.14 -6.01 -10.89
CA GLN A 339 -12.31 -6.74 -9.65
C GLN A 339 -12.23 -8.24 -9.92
N THR A 340 -11.66 -8.98 -8.97
CA THR A 340 -11.64 -10.44 -9.06
C THR A 340 -13.04 -10.99 -8.82
N PRO A 341 -13.58 -11.84 -9.72
CA PRO A 341 -14.89 -12.44 -9.52
C PRO A 341 -14.93 -13.30 -8.24
N SER A 342 -16.00 -13.18 -7.47
CA SER A 342 -16.20 -13.99 -6.25
C SER A 342 -16.21 -15.49 -6.52
N SER A 343 -16.57 -15.90 -7.75
CA SER A 343 -16.55 -17.31 -8.18
C SER A 343 -15.14 -17.91 -8.37
N GLU A 344 -14.11 -17.08 -8.48
CA GLU A 344 -12.71 -17.51 -8.61
C GLU A 344 -11.97 -17.51 -7.26
N ILE A 345 -12.60 -16.97 -6.21
CA ILE A 345 -12.03 -16.89 -4.87
C ILE A 345 -12.53 -18.07 -4.02
N GLU A 346 -11.58 -18.76 -3.38
CA GLU A 346 -11.88 -19.82 -2.43
C GLU A 346 -12.08 -19.24 -1.01
N PRO A 347 -13.31 -19.19 -0.48
CA PRO A 347 -13.58 -18.51 0.79
C PRO A 347 -12.99 -19.24 2.01
N LEU A 348 -12.67 -20.53 1.88
CA LEU A 348 -12.09 -21.33 2.96
C LEU A 348 -10.58 -21.13 3.11
N VAL A 349 -9.92 -20.51 2.14
CA VAL A 349 -8.47 -20.25 2.20
C VAL A 349 -8.22 -18.77 2.37
N ASP A 350 -7.85 -18.36 3.58
CA ASP A 350 -7.49 -16.97 3.85
C ASP A 350 -5.98 -16.74 3.68
N SER A 351 -5.60 -15.97 2.65
CA SER A 351 -4.21 -15.59 2.38
C SER A 351 -3.59 -14.78 3.52
N THR A 352 -4.39 -13.93 4.22
CA THR A 352 -3.91 -13.14 5.35
C THR A 352 -3.47 -14.03 6.51
N GLU A 353 -4.20 -15.10 6.78
CA GLU A 353 -3.84 -16.06 7.83
C GLU A 353 -2.52 -16.79 7.51
N ALA A 354 -2.35 -17.24 6.27
CA ALA A 354 -1.11 -17.88 5.83
C ALA A 354 0.09 -16.91 5.90
N LEU A 355 -0.08 -15.66 5.43
CA LEU A 355 0.92 -14.60 5.56
C LEU A 355 1.21 -14.26 7.02
N GLY A 356 0.21 -14.29 7.89
CA GLY A 356 0.36 -14.07 9.34
C GLY A 356 1.27 -15.12 9.99
N VAL A 357 1.15 -16.38 9.62
CA VAL A 357 2.04 -17.45 10.09
C VAL A 357 3.45 -17.26 9.53
N LEU A 358 3.60 -16.90 8.24
CA LEU A 358 4.92 -16.57 7.66
C LEU A 358 5.59 -15.42 8.41
N TYR A 359 4.85 -14.34 8.67
CA TYR A 359 5.36 -13.19 9.42
C TYR A 359 5.76 -13.55 10.84
N HIS A 360 4.97 -14.38 11.52
CA HIS A 360 5.30 -14.87 12.86
C HIS A 360 6.62 -15.67 12.87
N ILE A 361 6.83 -16.56 11.89
CA ILE A 361 8.08 -17.33 11.74
C ILE A 361 9.25 -16.38 11.45
N ALA A 362 9.08 -15.41 10.55
CA ALA A 362 10.10 -14.43 10.22
C ALA A 362 10.53 -13.61 11.44
N CYS A 363 9.56 -13.10 12.24
CA CYS A 363 9.85 -12.36 13.46
C CYS A 363 10.66 -13.18 14.49
N ARG A 364 10.39 -14.48 14.58
CA ARG A 364 11.15 -15.38 15.45
C ARG A 364 12.57 -15.63 14.94
N SER A 365 12.75 -15.62 13.62
CA SER A 365 14.06 -15.78 12.99
C SER A 365 14.98 -14.56 13.19
N LEU A 366 14.43 -13.38 13.57
CA LEU A 366 15.21 -12.16 13.78
C LEU A 366 16.30 -12.30 14.88
N ASN A 367 16.13 -13.23 15.80
CA ASN A 367 17.10 -13.43 16.89
C ASN A 367 18.37 -14.20 16.45
N VAL A 368 18.35 -14.84 15.31
CA VAL A 368 19.45 -15.66 14.78
C VAL A 368 19.62 -15.39 13.28
N ASP A 369 20.69 -14.71 12.91
CA ASP A 369 20.95 -14.29 11.51
C ASP A 369 20.88 -15.45 10.52
N ARG A 370 21.38 -16.63 10.91
CA ARG A 370 21.34 -17.83 10.06
C ARG A 370 19.92 -18.31 9.79
N ASP A 371 19.04 -18.25 10.79
CA ASP A 371 17.64 -18.67 10.66
C ASP A 371 16.88 -17.71 9.74
N LEU A 372 17.14 -16.43 9.90
CA LEU A 372 16.57 -15.38 9.06
C LEU A 372 17.04 -15.52 7.60
N GLU A 373 18.31 -15.80 7.38
CA GLU A 373 18.85 -16.05 6.04
C GLU A 373 18.20 -17.26 5.38
N GLN A 374 18.09 -18.37 6.11
CA GLN A 374 17.42 -19.57 5.60
C GLN A 374 15.95 -19.32 5.32
N PHE A 375 15.25 -18.59 6.19
CA PHE A 375 13.87 -18.19 5.96
C PHE A 375 13.72 -17.48 4.62
N TRP A 376 14.52 -16.43 4.36
CA TRP A 376 14.45 -15.64 3.13
C TRP A 376 14.97 -16.36 1.88
N ARG A 377 15.76 -17.42 2.02
CA ARG A 377 16.09 -18.34 0.90
C ARG A 377 14.91 -19.20 0.46
N HIS A 378 13.99 -19.54 1.38
CA HIS A 378 12.82 -20.35 1.08
C HIS A 378 11.59 -19.53 0.67
N ILE A 379 11.62 -18.21 0.84
CA ILE A 379 10.57 -17.33 0.35
C ILE A 379 10.79 -17.06 -1.14
N ARG A 380 9.80 -17.45 -1.95
CA ARG A 380 9.82 -17.25 -3.40
C ARG A 380 9.65 -15.75 -3.73
N TYR A 381 10.51 -15.22 -4.60
CA TYR A 381 10.45 -13.82 -5.03
C TYR A 381 9.17 -13.49 -5.81
N ASP A 382 8.70 -14.43 -6.65
CA ASP A 382 7.46 -14.29 -7.43
C ASP A 382 6.22 -14.24 -6.53
N PHE A 383 6.19 -15.02 -5.44
CA PHE A 383 5.15 -14.94 -4.42
C PHE A 383 5.10 -13.55 -3.77
N VAL A 384 6.25 -13.00 -3.36
CA VAL A 384 6.34 -11.67 -2.75
C VAL A 384 5.84 -10.59 -3.72
N LEU A 385 6.32 -10.61 -4.97
CA LEU A 385 5.90 -9.63 -6.00
C LEU A 385 4.42 -9.74 -6.33
N MET A 386 3.87 -10.95 -6.34
CA MET A 386 2.45 -11.17 -6.55
C MET A 386 1.62 -10.61 -5.38
N MET A 387 2.03 -10.86 -4.14
CA MET A 387 1.34 -10.39 -2.94
C MET A 387 1.42 -8.87 -2.77
N LEU A 388 2.44 -8.20 -3.30
CA LEU A 388 2.53 -6.73 -3.36
C LEU A 388 1.69 -6.11 -4.47
N ASN A 389 1.00 -6.88 -5.31
CA ASN A 389 0.22 -6.34 -6.41
C ASN A 389 -1.05 -5.63 -5.91
N CYS A 390 -1.43 -4.53 -6.56
CA CYS A 390 -2.63 -3.75 -6.23
C CYS A 390 -3.96 -4.51 -6.41
N SER A 391 -3.94 -5.70 -7.02
CA SER A 391 -5.09 -6.59 -7.11
C SER A 391 -5.28 -7.47 -5.85
N GLN A 392 -4.30 -7.50 -4.95
CA GLN A 392 -4.43 -8.21 -3.68
C GLN A 392 -5.20 -7.37 -2.65
N ARG A 393 -5.70 -8.01 -1.60
CA ARG A 393 -6.35 -7.29 -0.51
C ARG A 393 -5.33 -6.35 0.17
N ILE A 394 -5.80 -5.20 0.59
CA ILE A 394 -4.94 -4.21 1.27
C ILE A 394 -4.26 -4.80 2.53
N THR A 395 -4.94 -5.69 3.24
CA THR A 395 -4.42 -6.42 4.39
C THR A 395 -3.25 -7.32 4.01
N ASP A 396 -3.36 -8.04 2.88
CA ASP A 396 -2.32 -8.95 2.38
C ASP A 396 -1.09 -8.15 1.93
N ILE A 397 -1.30 -7.02 1.25
CA ILE A 397 -0.21 -6.12 0.82
C ILE A 397 0.53 -5.57 2.04
N LYS A 398 -0.18 -5.04 3.04
CA LYS A 398 0.42 -4.49 4.27
C LYS A 398 1.21 -5.55 5.05
N LEU A 399 0.64 -6.74 5.20
CA LEU A 399 1.32 -7.84 5.89
C LEU A 399 2.56 -8.32 5.14
N THR A 400 2.52 -8.29 3.80
CA THR A 400 3.69 -8.58 2.96
C THR A 400 4.77 -7.51 3.10
N LEU A 401 4.41 -6.23 3.19
CA LEU A 401 5.35 -5.15 3.49
C LEU A 401 5.99 -5.33 4.88
N SER A 402 5.20 -5.66 5.90
CA SER A 402 5.69 -5.96 7.25
C SER A 402 6.61 -7.18 7.26
N LEU A 403 6.29 -8.21 6.47
CA LEU A 403 7.15 -9.38 6.27
C LEU A 403 8.48 -8.95 5.63
N LEU A 404 8.45 -8.15 4.55
CA LEU A 404 9.64 -7.65 3.86
C LEU A 404 10.53 -6.79 4.76
N MET A 405 9.97 -6.05 5.74
CA MET A 405 10.77 -5.31 6.72
C MET A 405 11.76 -6.22 7.46
N THR A 406 11.40 -7.49 7.71
CA THR A 406 12.30 -8.47 8.35
C THR A 406 13.45 -8.92 7.45
N SER A 407 13.37 -8.66 6.13
CA SER A 407 14.42 -9.05 5.16
C SER A 407 15.55 -8.05 5.03
N VAL A 408 15.41 -6.84 5.59
CA VAL A 408 16.37 -5.76 5.40
C VAL A 408 17.66 -6.06 6.15
N ARG A 409 18.73 -6.35 5.40
CA ARG A 409 20.06 -6.66 5.92
C ARG A 409 21.07 -5.61 5.45
N GLY A 410 22.31 -5.72 5.92
CA GLY A 410 23.36 -4.77 5.54
C GLY A 410 23.79 -4.86 4.07
N ASP A 411 23.61 -6.01 3.45
CA ASP A 411 24.09 -6.36 2.11
C ASP A 411 22.97 -6.66 1.10
N SER A 412 21.73 -6.90 1.57
CA SER A 412 20.62 -7.32 0.71
C SER A 412 19.26 -7.08 1.38
N PHE A 413 18.19 -7.22 0.61
CA PHE A 413 16.82 -7.26 1.08
C PHE A 413 15.91 -8.09 0.16
N GLY A 414 14.77 -8.55 0.69
CA GLY A 414 13.86 -9.46 -0.02
C GLY A 414 14.35 -10.90 0.00
N SER A 415 13.78 -11.70 -0.90
CA SER A 415 14.14 -13.12 -1.05
C SER A 415 15.60 -13.27 -1.50
N ILE A 416 16.34 -14.16 -0.84
CA ILE A 416 17.76 -14.36 -1.14
C ILE A 416 17.89 -15.28 -2.35
N GLN A 417 18.62 -14.81 -3.36
CA GLN A 417 18.86 -15.51 -4.61
C GLN A 417 20.25 -16.18 -4.63
N GLU A 418 20.44 -17.15 -5.54
CA GLU A 418 21.70 -17.87 -5.65
C GLU A 418 22.81 -17.04 -6.26
N THR A 419 22.49 -16.15 -7.20
CA THR A 419 23.46 -15.30 -7.87
C THR A 419 23.27 -13.83 -7.49
N GLU A 420 24.36 -13.06 -7.48
CA GLU A 420 24.30 -11.61 -7.22
C GLU A 420 23.48 -10.86 -8.28
N GLN A 421 23.50 -11.35 -9.53
CA GLN A 421 22.72 -10.75 -10.61
C GLN A 421 21.22 -10.92 -10.37
N ASP A 422 20.79 -12.12 -9.95
CA ASP A 422 19.38 -12.41 -9.64
C ASP A 422 18.95 -11.65 -8.37
N GLN A 423 19.84 -11.53 -7.38
CA GLN A 423 19.59 -10.73 -6.18
C GLN A 423 19.36 -9.25 -6.53
N ASN A 424 20.23 -8.67 -7.37
CA ASN A 424 20.09 -7.31 -7.87
C ASN A 424 18.78 -7.11 -8.64
N ALA A 425 18.41 -8.06 -9.48
CA ALA A 425 17.16 -8.03 -10.24
C ALA A 425 15.95 -8.08 -9.31
N ASN A 426 15.95 -8.98 -8.32
CA ASN A 426 14.89 -9.12 -7.33
C ASN A 426 14.71 -7.83 -6.50
N GLU A 427 15.79 -7.26 -5.98
CA GLU A 427 15.77 -6.01 -5.24
C GLU A 427 15.20 -4.84 -6.07
N ASN A 428 15.59 -4.74 -7.34
CA ASN A 428 15.03 -3.76 -8.27
C ASN A 428 13.52 -3.99 -8.51
N TYR A 429 13.06 -5.24 -8.68
CA TYR A 429 11.63 -5.53 -8.82
C TYR A 429 10.83 -5.17 -7.57
N ILE A 430 11.37 -5.43 -6.38
CA ILE A 430 10.73 -5.03 -5.12
C ILE A 430 10.61 -3.50 -5.03
N VAL A 431 11.70 -2.76 -5.30
CA VAL A 431 11.68 -1.29 -5.32
C VAL A 431 10.68 -0.76 -6.35
N ASP A 432 10.68 -1.32 -7.57
CA ASP A 432 9.71 -0.95 -8.60
C ASP A 432 8.29 -1.16 -8.14
N ARG A 433 7.99 -2.33 -7.55
CA ARG A 433 6.64 -2.67 -7.12
C ARG A 433 6.17 -1.80 -5.96
N VAL A 434 7.01 -1.57 -4.95
CA VAL A 434 6.66 -0.73 -3.80
C VAL A 434 6.53 0.75 -4.20
N ALA A 435 7.40 1.26 -5.09
CA ALA A 435 7.25 2.61 -5.63
C ALA A 435 5.94 2.79 -6.44
N ASN A 436 5.44 1.74 -7.09
CA ASN A 436 4.14 1.76 -7.77
C ASN A 436 2.96 1.84 -6.78
N LEU A 437 3.03 1.12 -5.64
CA LEU A 437 2.01 1.17 -4.60
C LEU A 437 1.75 2.59 -4.08
N MET A 438 2.75 3.48 -4.14
CA MET A 438 2.61 4.87 -3.72
C MET A 438 1.58 5.66 -4.55
N SER A 439 1.26 5.23 -5.75
CA SER A 439 0.30 5.90 -6.65
C SER A 439 -0.86 5.01 -7.11
N GLU A 440 -0.79 3.72 -6.88
CA GLU A 440 -1.85 2.78 -7.21
C GLU A 440 -2.96 2.76 -6.14
N THR A 441 -4.15 2.36 -6.56
CA THR A 441 -5.28 2.13 -5.66
C THR A 441 -5.60 0.64 -5.67
N PRO A 442 -5.47 -0.05 -4.52
CA PRO A 442 -5.84 -1.46 -4.41
C PRO A 442 -7.30 -1.69 -4.80
N GLN A 443 -7.55 -2.82 -5.47
CA GLN A 443 -8.89 -3.20 -5.90
C GLN A 443 -9.47 -4.25 -4.94
N PRO A 444 -10.66 -4.02 -4.38
CA PRO A 444 -11.35 -5.04 -3.60
C PRO A 444 -11.87 -6.17 -4.51
N ASP A 445 -12.11 -7.34 -3.94
CA ASP A 445 -12.80 -8.43 -4.63
C ASP A 445 -14.25 -8.05 -4.97
N GLU A 446 -14.86 -8.73 -5.94
CA GLU A 446 -16.24 -8.47 -6.36
C GLU A 446 -17.22 -8.56 -5.18
N GLY A 447 -18.06 -7.53 -5.05
CA GLY A 447 -19.06 -7.45 -3.97
C GLY A 447 -18.53 -6.84 -2.67
N GLN A 448 -17.24 -6.55 -2.57
CA GLN A 448 -16.69 -5.83 -1.42
C GLN A 448 -16.76 -4.30 -1.65
N PRO A 449 -16.93 -3.51 -0.58
CA PRO A 449 -16.90 -2.06 -0.69
C PRO A 449 -15.49 -1.57 -1.10
N PRO A 450 -15.40 -0.42 -1.79
CA PRO A 450 -14.10 0.19 -2.11
C PRO A 450 -13.38 0.59 -0.81
N TYR A 451 -12.07 0.49 -0.83
CA TYR A 451 -11.24 0.94 0.30
C TYR A 451 -11.40 2.43 0.56
N SER A 452 -11.40 2.81 1.82
CA SER A 452 -11.43 4.20 2.25
C SER A 452 -10.11 4.94 1.92
N ARG A 453 -10.16 6.26 1.86
CA ARG A 453 -8.95 7.07 1.67
C ARG A 453 -7.94 6.87 2.80
N ALA A 454 -8.41 6.74 4.03
CA ALA A 454 -7.57 6.46 5.19
C ALA A 454 -6.80 5.14 5.06
N GLU A 455 -7.48 4.05 4.62
CA GLU A 455 -6.81 2.77 4.39
C GLU A 455 -5.76 2.84 3.28
N ILE A 456 -6.02 3.62 2.22
CA ILE A 456 -5.07 3.83 1.12
C ILE A 456 -3.86 4.65 1.60
N CYS A 457 -4.07 5.73 2.37
CA CYS A 457 -2.98 6.51 2.96
C CYS A 457 -2.13 5.67 3.92
N ASP A 458 -2.76 4.85 4.74
CA ASP A 458 -2.10 3.94 5.67
C ASP A 458 -1.22 2.91 4.92
N LEU A 459 -1.74 2.30 3.83
CA LEU A 459 -0.94 1.45 2.95
C LEU A 459 0.28 2.18 2.37
N ARG A 460 0.11 3.43 1.92
CA ARG A 460 1.21 4.24 1.37
C ARG A 460 2.26 4.57 2.43
N LEU A 461 1.85 4.85 3.65
CA LEU A 461 2.76 5.03 4.79
C LEU A 461 3.58 3.77 5.09
N GLU A 462 2.94 2.59 5.07
CA GLU A 462 3.65 1.31 5.23
C GLU A 462 4.63 1.05 4.08
N ALA A 463 4.23 1.32 2.84
CA ALA A 463 5.10 1.19 1.67
C ALA A 463 6.31 2.14 1.76
N LEU A 464 6.08 3.39 2.16
CA LEU A 464 7.13 4.37 2.38
C LEU A 464 8.06 3.98 3.53
N SER A 465 7.51 3.47 4.63
CA SER A 465 8.28 2.97 5.77
C SER A 465 9.24 1.85 5.37
N PHE A 466 8.79 0.93 4.51
CA PHE A 466 9.66 -0.09 3.93
C PHE A 466 10.81 0.53 3.10
N LEU A 467 10.50 1.45 2.18
CA LEU A 467 11.52 2.10 1.35
C LEU A 467 12.52 2.90 2.20
N MET A 468 12.07 3.55 3.26
CA MET A 468 12.94 4.25 4.23
C MET A 468 13.83 3.26 4.99
N SER A 469 13.30 2.12 5.42
CA SER A 469 14.09 1.07 6.09
C SER A 469 15.14 0.47 5.17
N VAL A 470 14.83 0.29 3.90
CA VAL A 470 15.80 -0.14 2.88
C VAL A 470 16.87 0.93 2.68
N ALA A 471 16.50 2.22 2.56
CA ALA A 471 17.42 3.31 2.28
C ALA A 471 18.36 3.64 3.46
N PHE A 472 17.83 3.62 4.68
CA PHE A 472 18.55 4.06 5.88
C PHE A 472 19.05 2.92 6.75
N ASN A 473 18.72 1.71 6.45
CA ASN A 473 19.04 0.46 7.12
C ASN A 473 19.16 0.60 8.66
N PRO A 474 18.13 0.29 9.44
CA PRO A 474 18.14 0.50 10.89
C PRO A 474 19.12 -0.42 11.63
N ILE A 475 19.49 -1.58 11.02
CA ILE A 475 20.38 -2.57 11.62
C ILE A 475 21.85 -2.21 11.36
N VAL A 476 22.18 -1.78 10.12
CA VAL A 476 23.52 -1.40 9.70
C VAL A 476 23.48 0.01 9.10
N PRO A 477 23.49 1.08 9.90
CA PRO A 477 23.34 2.46 9.41
C PRO A 477 24.41 2.90 8.39
N ALA A 478 25.59 2.25 8.41
CA ALA A 478 26.66 2.51 7.46
C ALA A 478 26.40 1.87 6.07
N SER A 479 25.42 0.97 5.94
CA SER A 479 25.08 0.35 4.68
C SER A 479 24.53 1.38 3.68
N THR A 480 25.03 1.31 2.46
CA THR A 480 24.56 2.13 1.33
C THR A 480 23.82 1.29 0.29
N ARG A 481 23.73 -0.02 0.49
CA ARG A 481 23.18 -0.96 -0.50
C ARG A 481 21.78 -0.56 -0.94
N GLY A 482 20.84 -0.45 -0.01
CA GLY A 482 19.43 -0.18 -0.33
C GLY A 482 19.23 1.20 -0.95
N SER A 483 19.89 2.24 -0.41
CA SER A 483 19.83 3.58 -1.00
C SER A 483 20.44 3.63 -2.41
N LEU A 484 21.48 2.82 -2.68
CA LEU A 484 22.07 2.69 -4.02
C LEU A 484 21.11 2.02 -5.02
N VAL A 485 20.40 0.97 -4.59
CA VAL A 485 19.36 0.32 -5.45
C VAL A 485 18.28 1.33 -5.81
N ILE A 486 17.78 2.11 -4.86
CA ILE A 486 16.78 3.16 -5.13
C ILE A 486 17.37 4.24 -6.05
N ALA A 487 18.61 4.68 -5.81
CA ALA A 487 19.31 5.69 -6.60
C ALA A 487 19.54 5.25 -8.05
N SER A 488 19.99 4.02 -8.26
CA SER A 488 20.26 3.46 -9.58
C SER A 488 18.98 3.08 -10.34
N HIS A 489 17.88 2.80 -9.64
CA HIS A 489 16.62 2.39 -10.26
C HIS A 489 16.12 3.43 -11.30
N PRO A 490 15.71 2.99 -12.50
CA PRO A 490 15.41 3.91 -13.60
C PRO A 490 14.22 4.84 -13.38
N THR A 491 13.24 4.44 -12.57
CA THR A 491 11.94 5.16 -12.44
C THR A 491 11.51 5.41 -10.99
N ALA A 492 12.13 4.77 -9.98
CA ALA A 492 11.66 4.84 -8.60
C ALA A 492 11.57 6.28 -8.08
N LEU A 493 12.66 7.06 -8.17
CA LEU A 493 12.66 8.46 -7.71
C LEU A 493 11.58 9.31 -8.39
N ALA A 494 11.40 9.16 -9.70
CA ALA A 494 10.38 9.91 -10.43
C ALA A 494 8.95 9.52 -10.02
N ARG A 495 8.72 8.25 -9.65
CA ARG A 495 7.43 7.78 -9.12
C ARG A 495 7.18 8.30 -7.71
N LEU A 496 8.19 8.32 -6.85
CA LEU A 496 8.10 8.90 -5.51
C LEU A 496 7.78 10.39 -5.56
N ILE A 497 8.41 11.14 -6.47
CA ILE A 497 8.12 12.56 -6.72
C ILE A 497 6.68 12.74 -7.21
N ARG A 498 6.23 11.89 -8.12
CA ARG A 498 4.84 11.91 -8.57
C ARG A 498 3.86 11.64 -7.43
N ALA A 499 4.15 10.65 -6.58
CA ALA A 499 3.35 10.36 -5.40
C ALA A 499 3.31 11.57 -4.45
N MET A 500 4.46 12.20 -4.20
CA MET A 500 4.54 13.41 -3.36
C MET A 500 3.70 14.56 -3.91
N HIS A 501 3.66 14.74 -5.24
CA HIS A 501 2.78 15.71 -5.88
C HIS A 501 1.29 15.41 -5.59
N ASP A 502 0.89 14.15 -5.75
CA ASP A 502 -0.51 13.76 -5.59
C ASP A 502 -0.95 13.87 -4.10
N GLU A 503 -0.04 13.60 -3.14
CA GLU A 503 -0.27 13.80 -1.71
C GLU A 503 -0.34 15.30 -1.34
N LEU A 504 0.51 16.12 -1.95
CA LEU A 504 0.49 17.57 -1.76
C LEU A 504 -0.80 18.19 -2.32
N ASP A 505 -1.29 17.74 -3.48
CA ASP A 505 -2.59 18.15 -4.03
C ASP A 505 -3.75 17.77 -3.07
N ALA A 506 -3.67 16.64 -2.38
CA ALA A 506 -4.65 16.23 -1.39
C ALA A 506 -4.67 17.17 -0.16
N LEU A 507 -3.52 17.69 0.25
CA LEU A 507 -3.44 18.73 1.31
C LEU A 507 -4.17 20.00 0.91
N TYR A 508 -3.99 20.47 -0.32
CA TYR A 508 -4.70 21.64 -0.84
C TYR A 508 -6.21 21.40 -1.01
N ALA A 509 -6.63 20.15 -1.20
CA ALA A 509 -8.04 19.78 -1.27
C ALA A 509 -8.74 19.67 0.10
N PHE A 510 -8.04 19.94 1.21
CA PHE A 510 -8.55 19.85 2.59
C PHE A 510 -9.16 18.47 2.92
N SER A 511 -8.48 17.39 2.52
CA SER A 511 -8.88 16.02 2.87
C SER A 511 -8.98 15.83 4.39
N PRO A 512 -9.92 14.99 4.88
CA PRO A 512 -9.98 14.61 6.29
C PRO A 512 -8.69 13.93 6.79
N GLU A 513 -7.95 13.24 5.90
CA GLU A 513 -6.71 12.53 6.18
C GLU A 513 -5.46 13.43 6.13
N ARG A 514 -5.63 14.74 6.31
CA ARG A 514 -4.60 15.78 6.15
C ARG A 514 -3.28 15.43 6.84
N GLY A 515 -3.31 15.00 8.10
CA GLY A 515 -2.09 14.63 8.85
C GLY A 515 -1.34 13.45 8.22
N MET A 516 -2.04 12.49 7.60
CA MET A 516 -1.42 11.36 6.90
C MET A 516 -0.77 11.83 5.59
N HIS A 517 -1.44 12.71 4.83
CA HIS A 517 -0.88 13.29 3.61
C HIS A 517 0.38 14.12 3.91
N ALA A 518 0.37 14.93 4.96
CA ALA A 518 1.53 15.70 5.40
C ALA A 518 2.70 14.79 5.80
N SER A 519 2.42 13.74 6.57
CA SER A 519 3.42 12.73 6.94
C SER A 519 4.02 12.04 5.71
N LEU A 520 3.19 11.72 4.69
CA LEU A 520 3.67 11.17 3.42
C LEU A 520 4.59 12.14 2.69
N VAL A 521 4.23 13.43 2.58
CA VAL A 521 5.05 14.45 1.92
C VAL A 521 6.39 14.63 2.63
N ASN A 522 6.39 14.80 3.97
CA ASN A 522 7.60 14.98 4.76
C ASN A 522 8.57 13.78 4.61
N ASN A 523 8.06 12.57 4.76
CA ASN A 523 8.91 11.38 4.67
C ASN A 523 9.35 11.06 3.23
N LEU A 524 8.53 11.36 2.22
CA LEU A 524 8.93 11.26 0.81
C LEU A 524 10.06 12.24 0.49
N MET A 525 9.97 13.48 0.98
CA MET A 525 11.03 14.46 0.79
C MET A 525 12.33 14.01 1.45
N ARG A 526 12.29 13.54 2.71
CA ARG A 526 13.46 13.00 3.41
C ARG A 526 14.12 11.84 2.65
N LEU A 527 13.31 10.91 2.14
CA LEU A 527 13.82 9.79 1.34
C LEU A 527 14.49 10.27 0.06
N ILE A 528 13.80 11.09 -0.74
CA ILE A 528 14.28 11.58 -2.03
C ILE A 528 15.55 12.40 -1.85
N TYR A 529 15.54 13.37 -0.94
CA TYR A 529 16.68 14.23 -0.63
C TYR A 529 17.90 13.40 -0.21
N SER A 530 17.73 12.50 0.75
CA SER A 530 18.83 11.68 1.26
C SER A 530 19.43 10.76 0.19
N VAL A 531 18.59 10.19 -0.69
CA VAL A 531 19.08 9.35 -1.80
C VAL A 531 19.86 10.18 -2.82
N ILE A 532 19.38 11.37 -3.18
CA ILE A 532 20.07 12.28 -4.11
C ILE A 532 21.42 12.72 -3.51
N ARG A 533 21.45 13.15 -2.25
CA ARG A 533 22.66 13.64 -1.58
C ARG A 533 23.69 12.53 -1.36
N ARG A 534 23.25 11.29 -1.09
CA ARG A 534 24.12 10.15 -0.83
C ARG A 534 24.76 9.58 -2.10
N HIS A 535 24.04 9.66 -3.23
CA HIS A 535 24.45 9.04 -4.50
C HIS A 535 24.41 10.02 -5.69
N PRO A 536 25.12 11.15 -5.63
CA PRO A 536 25.06 12.19 -6.67
C PRO A 536 25.56 11.69 -8.04
N GLN A 537 26.45 10.69 -8.05
CA GLN A 537 27.00 10.09 -9.28
C GLN A 537 26.01 9.16 -10.00
N GLU A 538 25.10 8.51 -9.24
CA GLU A 538 24.17 7.51 -9.74
C GLU A 538 22.80 8.12 -10.11
N VAL A 539 22.51 9.31 -9.57
CA VAL A 539 21.24 9.97 -9.77
C VAL A 539 21.33 11.01 -10.89
N ASP A 540 21.10 10.57 -12.14
CA ASP A 540 20.73 11.48 -13.22
C ASP A 540 19.21 11.76 -13.12
N LEU A 541 18.87 12.77 -12.32
CA LEU A 541 17.48 13.10 -12.02
C LEU A 541 16.69 13.50 -13.27
N GLN A 542 17.31 14.25 -14.20
CA GLN A 542 16.65 14.67 -15.44
C GLN A 542 16.27 13.45 -16.29
N SER A 543 17.20 12.53 -16.55
CA SER A 543 16.91 11.30 -17.29
C SER A 543 15.82 10.46 -16.65
N LYS A 544 15.83 10.33 -15.30
CA LYS A 544 14.81 9.57 -14.57
C LYS A 544 13.42 10.20 -14.65
N LEU A 545 13.33 11.53 -14.54
CA LEU A 545 12.05 12.27 -14.63
C LEU A 545 11.43 12.16 -16.03
N TYR A 546 12.22 12.10 -17.09
CA TYR A 546 11.70 11.92 -18.45
C TYR A 546 11.05 10.56 -18.69
N ARG A 547 11.44 9.53 -17.92
CA ARG A 547 10.88 8.17 -18.06
C ARG A 547 9.47 8.01 -17.48
N VAL A 548 9.02 8.97 -16.68
CA VAL A 548 7.69 8.94 -16.06
C VAL A 548 6.87 10.11 -16.61
N ALA A 549 5.68 9.82 -17.10
CA ALA A 549 4.80 10.82 -17.69
C ALA A 549 4.51 11.97 -16.71
N GLY A 550 4.79 13.20 -17.11
CA GLY A 550 4.64 14.41 -16.30
C GLY A 550 5.67 14.56 -15.18
N GLY A 551 6.71 13.71 -15.12
CA GLY A 551 7.67 13.70 -14.02
C GLY A 551 8.39 15.03 -13.84
N LYS A 552 8.88 15.66 -14.93
CA LYS A 552 9.57 16.96 -14.85
C LYS A 552 8.65 18.08 -14.34
N GLN A 553 7.43 18.17 -14.86
CA GLN A 553 6.48 19.20 -14.44
C GLN A 553 6.08 19.03 -12.98
N LYS A 554 5.75 17.79 -12.57
CA LYS A 554 5.38 17.48 -11.19
C LYS A 554 6.54 17.76 -10.22
N PHE A 555 7.76 17.45 -10.61
CA PHE A 555 8.96 17.76 -9.83
C PHE A 555 9.07 19.27 -9.53
N LEU A 556 9.03 20.10 -10.56
CA LEU A 556 9.11 21.55 -10.39
C LEU A 556 7.95 22.09 -9.55
N VAL A 557 6.71 21.62 -9.82
CA VAL A 557 5.53 22.06 -9.06
C VAL A 557 5.63 21.71 -7.57
N VAL A 558 6.10 20.50 -7.24
CA VAL A 558 6.26 20.09 -5.84
C VAL A 558 7.29 20.96 -5.14
N LEU A 559 8.48 21.10 -5.72
CA LEU A 559 9.56 21.87 -5.10
C LEU A 559 9.20 23.35 -4.94
N THR A 560 8.61 23.96 -5.97
CA THR A 560 8.20 25.37 -5.88
C THR A 560 7.05 25.57 -4.88
N ARG A 561 6.12 24.62 -4.76
CA ARG A 561 5.07 24.71 -3.74
C ARG A 561 5.61 24.56 -2.33
N LEU A 562 6.58 23.65 -2.11
CA LEU A 562 7.17 23.48 -0.79
C LEU A 562 8.11 24.63 -0.43
N ALA A 563 8.93 25.10 -1.38
CA ALA A 563 9.91 26.14 -1.13
C ALA A 563 9.31 27.55 -1.00
N PHE A 564 8.25 27.89 -1.77
CA PHE A 564 7.78 29.27 -1.90
C PHE A 564 6.31 29.50 -1.51
N SER A 565 5.56 28.44 -1.13
CA SER A 565 4.17 28.65 -0.72
C SER A 565 4.10 29.06 0.74
N GLU A 566 3.71 30.29 0.98
CA GLU A 566 3.28 30.80 2.28
C GLU A 566 1.77 30.56 2.45
N GLY A 567 1.35 30.12 3.61
CA GLY A 567 -0.07 30.07 3.98
C GLY A 567 -0.48 28.88 4.82
N LEU A 568 -1.65 29.00 5.42
CA LEU A 568 -2.25 28.10 6.40
C LEU A 568 -2.29 26.61 5.98
N VAL A 569 -2.19 26.31 4.69
CA VAL A 569 -2.24 24.93 4.19
C VAL A 569 -0.95 24.17 4.50
N LEU A 570 0.20 24.84 4.43
CA LEU A 570 1.52 24.21 4.65
C LEU A 570 2.03 24.44 6.08
N GLU A 571 1.73 25.59 6.69
CA GLU A 571 2.24 25.98 8.01
C GLU A 571 1.86 25.03 9.15
N ALA A 572 0.78 24.26 9.02
CA ALA A 572 0.28 23.44 10.12
C ALA A 572 0.88 22.03 10.18
N ASP A 573 1.34 21.44 9.03
CA ASP A 573 1.63 20.02 8.96
C ASP A 573 2.92 19.69 8.15
N ILE A 574 3.47 20.65 7.38
CA ILE A 574 4.74 20.49 6.67
C ILE A 574 5.87 20.99 7.57
N GLU A 575 6.88 20.17 7.75
CA GLU A 575 8.02 20.44 8.60
C GLU A 575 9.00 21.42 7.93
N ASP A 576 9.61 22.33 8.70
CA ASP A 576 10.60 23.29 8.20
C ASP A 576 11.76 22.61 7.47
N GLU A 577 12.22 21.46 7.99
CA GLU A 577 13.25 20.63 7.35
C GLU A 577 12.84 20.18 5.93
N THR A 578 11.54 19.91 5.70
CA THR A 578 11.02 19.54 4.37
C THR A 578 11.11 20.71 3.40
N VAL A 579 10.85 21.92 3.88
CA VAL A 579 10.97 23.16 3.11
C VAL A 579 12.45 23.43 2.75
N GLU A 580 13.35 23.31 3.73
CA GLU A 580 14.80 23.48 3.51
C GLU A 580 15.33 22.49 2.47
N MET A 581 14.98 21.20 2.60
CA MET A 581 15.37 20.18 1.62
C MET A 581 14.82 20.49 0.20
N ALA A 582 13.61 21.04 0.11
CA ALA A 582 13.02 21.43 -1.18
C ALA A 582 13.78 22.61 -1.81
N HIS A 583 14.19 23.61 -1.02
CA HIS A 583 15.03 24.71 -1.47
C HIS A 583 16.37 24.22 -2.02
N GLU A 584 17.07 23.38 -1.25
CA GLU A 584 18.37 22.88 -1.66
C GLU A 584 18.33 22.05 -2.97
N ILE A 585 17.28 21.22 -3.15
CA ILE A 585 17.14 20.47 -4.42
C ILE A 585 16.80 21.42 -5.58
N LEU A 586 16.00 22.44 -5.32
CA LEU A 586 15.59 23.40 -6.34
C LEU A 586 16.79 24.23 -6.82
N ASP A 587 17.64 24.71 -5.90
CA ASP A 587 18.86 25.44 -6.21
C ASP A 587 19.83 24.64 -7.09
N ASP A 588 19.95 23.35 -6.84
CA ASP A 588 20.78 22.46 -7.67
C ASP A 588 20.15 22.16 -9.05
N ALA A 589 18.85 22.28 -9.17
CA ALA A 589 18.09 21.89 -10.37
C ALA A 589 17.81 23.03 -11.34
N VAL A 590 17.98 24.28 -10.92
CA VAL A 590 17.58 25.49 -11.65
C VAL A 590 18.81 26.29 -12.07
N ASN A 591 18.81 26.75 -13.32
CA ASN A 591 19.87 27.66 -13.79
C ASN A 591 19.76 29.03 -13.11
N PRO A 592 20.84 29.83 -12.99
CA PRO A 592 20.79 31.14 -12.36
C PRO A 592 19.71 32.09 -12.93
N GLU A 593 19.50 32.06 -14.26
CA GLU A 593 18.46 32.85 -14.93
C GLU A 593 17.04 32.37 -14.57
N GLU A 594 16.84 31.05 -14.45
CA GLU A 594 15.57 30.44 -14.01
C GLU A 594 15.33 30.70 -12.52
N ALA A 595 16.38 30.70 -11.69
CA ALA A 595 16.30 31.01 -10.27
C ALA A 595 15.89 32.49 -10.05
N GLU A 596 16.46 33.41 -10.83
CA GLU A 596 16.10 34.83 -10.78
C GLU A 596 14.64 35.04 -11.20
N ALA A 597 14.17 34.33 -12.23
CA ALA A 597 12.79 34.35 -12.67
C ALA A 597 11.82 33.76 -11.61
N LEU A 598 12.22 32.72 -10.88
CA LEU A 598 11.44 32.14 -9.77
C LEU A 598 11.36 33.12 -8.59
N LEU A 599 12.48 33.77 -8.20
CA LEU A 599 12.50 34.80 -7.16
C LEU A 599 11.64 36.00 -7.54
N GLU A 600 11.63 36.39 -8.81
CA GLU A 600 10.76 37.48 -9.30
C GLU A 600 9.27 37.03 -9.28
N ALA A 601 8.98 35.77 -9.55
CA ALA A 601 7.62 35.22 -9.51
C ALA A 601 7.07 35.05 -8.07
N PHE A 602 7.95 34.81 -7.09
CA PHE A 602 7.59 34.59 -5.68
C PHE A 602 8.28 35.58 -4.73
N PRO A 603 7.94 36.88 -4.77
CA PRO A 603 8.67 37.94 -4.08
C PRO A 603 8.57 37.88 -2.55
N HIS A 604 7.77 36.99 -1.98
CA HIS A 604 7.58 36.84 -0.54
C HIS A 604 8.42 35.70 0.08
N ALA A 605 9.17 34.95 -0.73
CA ALA A 605 10.10 33.97 -0.21
C ALA A 605 11.20 34.69 0.57
N LYS A 606 11.19 34.59 1.89
CA LYS A 606 12.24 35.12 2.76
C LYS A 606 13.47 34.24 2.62
N TRP A 607 14.42 34.69 1.84
CA TRP A 607 15.81 34.29 2.03
C TRP A 607 16.28 34.95 3.33
N GLU A 608 16.29 34.27 4.44
CA GLU A 608 17.11 34.68 5.55
C GLU A 608 18.56 34.53 5.11
N ASP A 609 19.16 35.66 4.68
CA ASP A 609 20.60 35.77 4.54
C ASP A 609 21.19 35.33 5.87
N THR A 610 21.68 34.11 5.90
CA THR A 610 22.56 33.64 6.97
C THR A 610 23.83 34.45 6.79
N GLU A 611 23.86 35.68 7.34
CA GLU A 611 25.09 36.42 7.52
C GLU A 611 26.07 35.49 8.21
N MET A 612 27.04 35.02 7.44
CA MET A 612 28.24 34.39 7.99
C MET A 612 28.86 35.39 8.96
N LYS A 613 28.65 35.17 10.24
CA LYS A 613 29.49 35.78 11.27
C LYS A 613 30.88 35.12 11.15
N GLU A 614 31.83 35.89 10.65
CA GLU A 614 33.25 35.65 10.80
C GLU A 614 33.64 35.52 12.29
#